data_fe88ab572dcc05a03b7da5ff94aa00e9
#
_entry.id   fe88ab572dcc05a03b7da5ff94aa00e9
#
_cell.length_a   1.000
_cell.length_b   1.000
_cell.length_c   1.000
_cell.angle_alpha   90.00
_cell.angle_beta   90.00
_cell.angle_gamma   90.00
#
_symmetry.space_group_name_H-M   'P 1'
#
loop_
_entity.id
_entity.type
_entity.pdbx_description
1 polymer ?
#
loop_
_entity_poly.entity_id
_entity_poly.type
_entity_poly.pdbx_seq_one_letter_code
_entity_poly.pdbx_strand_id
1 'polypeptide(L)'
;LNGVSEPEKKRKIIGNEFIRVFEREVEKLNKDIPYLAQGTLYPDVIESAKFGVAATAQTIKTHHNVGGLPEDMDFKIIEPLKMLFKDEVRQVGVSLGLSEDIVHRHPFPGPGLAIRILGEPTQERAEILQKADAIVMEEIKAAGLYRSIWQAFAVLLPVKSVGVMGDQRTYQNTCAIRCVTSDDAMTAKWAQIPYDVLETMSSRIINE
;
A
#
# COMPACT_ATOMS: atom_id res chain seq x y z
N LEU A 1 16.01 -5.93 -1.71
CA LEU A 1 15.98 -4.98 -0.58
C LEU A 1 16.93 -5.39 0.55
N ASN A 2 17.91 -6.26 0.29
CA ASN A 2 18.88 -6.70 1.28
C ASN A 2 19.65 -5.50 1.85
N GLY A 3 19.73 -5.36 3.18
CA GLY A 3 20.38 -4.24 3.86
C GLY A 3 19.67 -2.88 3.78
N VAL A 4 18.47 -2.82 3.16
CA VAL A 4 17.73 -1.56 2.96
C VAL A 4 16.65 -1.39 4.02
N SER A 5 16.87 -0.49 4.97
CA SER A 5 15.92 -0.18 6.05
C SER A 5 15.13 1.12 5.82
N GLU A 6 15.70 2.07 5.09
CA GLU A 6 15.15 3.42 4.92
C GLU A 6 13.97 3.40 3.94
N PRO A 7 12.80 3.98 4.32
CA PRO A 7 11.56 3.89 3.53
C PRO A 7 11.67 4.47 2.12
N GLU A 8 12.32 5.62 1.95
CA GLU A 8 12.45 6.26 0.63
C GLU A 8 13.35 5.45 -0.32
N LYS A 9 14.42 4.84 0.21
CA LYS A 9 15.24 3.91 -0.57
C LYS A 9 14.47 2.67 -1.01
N LYS A 10 13.64 2.11 -0.11
CA LYS A 10 12.76 0.99 -0.46
C LYS A 10 11.80 1.36 -1.60
N ARG A 11 11.14 2.52 -1.50
CA ARG A 11 10.22 3.01 -2.53
C ARG A 11 10.89 3.15 -3.88
N LYS A 12 12.07 3.78 -3.90
CA LYS A 12 12.83 4.00 -5.13
C LYS A 12 13.26 2.69 -5.79
N ILE A 13 13.80 1.75 -5.01
CA ILE A 13 14.23 0.43 -5.52
C ILE A 13 13.03 -0.35 -6.06
N ILE A 14 11.92 -0.39 -5.31
CA ILE A 14 10.71 -1.09 -5.72
C ILE A 14 10.13 -0.46 -6.99
N GLY A 15 10.04 0.86 -7.06
CA GLY A 15 9.54 1.57 -8.23
C GLY A 15 10.34 1.25 -9.49
N ASN A 16 11.66 1.29 -9.39
CA ASN A 16 12.53 0.92 -10.50
C ASN A 16 12.33 -0.54 -10.91
N GLU A 17 12.28 -1.47 -9.96
CA GLU A 17 12.10 -2.89 -10.27
C GLU A 17 10.75 -3.19 -10.93
N PHE A 18 9.67 -2.49 -10.56
CA PHE A 18 8.38 -2.63 -11.26
C PHE A 18 8.50 -2.33 -12.75
N ILE A 19 9.16 -1.23 -13.10
CA ILE A 19 9.34 -0.87 -14.52
C ILE A 19 10.21 -1.89 -15.25
N ARG A 20 11.29 -2.33 -14.63
CA ARG A 20 12.15 -3.37 -15.24
C ARG A 20 11.42 -4.72 -15.41
N VAL A 21 10.49 -5.03 -14.53
CA VAL A 21 9.62 -6.20 -14.71
C VAL A 21 8.69 -6.00 -15.91
N PHE A 22 8.05 -4.83 -16.05
CA PHE A 22 7.19 -4.55 -17.21
C PHE A 22 7.96 -4.62 -18.51
N GLU A 23 9.16 -4.02 -18.61
CA GLU A 23 10.00 -4.09 -19.79
C GLU A 23 10.30 -5.55 -20.17
N ARG A 24 10.77 -6.37 -19.21
CA ARG A 24 11.04 -7.80 -19.43
C ARG A 24 9.82 -8.61 -19.89
N GLU A 25 8.63 -8.29 -19.34
CA GLU A 25 7.41 -9.00 -19.75
C GLU A 25 6.95 -8.58 -21.15
N VAL A 26 7.11 -7.31 -21.52
CA VAL A 26 6.81 -6.84 -22.88
C VAL A 26 7.73 -7.49 -23.91
N GLU A 27 9.03 -7.61 -23.63
CA GLU A 27 9.98 -8.33 -24.49
C GLU A 27 9.54 -9.79 -24.74
N LYS A 28 9.11 -10.52 -23.70
CA LYS A 28 8.61 -11.89 -23.82
C LYS A 28 7.38 -12.03 -24.72
N LEU A 29 6.56 -10.98 -24.79
CA LEU A 29 5.37 -10.98 -25.63
C LEU A 29 5.68 -10.78 -27.12
N ASN A 30 6.92 -10.43 -27.47
CA ASN A 30 7.32 -10.09 -28.84
C ASN A 30 6.39 -9.07 -29.52
N LYS A 31 5.90 -8.08 -28.77
CA LYS A 31 4.98 -7.03 -29.22
C LYS A 31 5.60 -5.67 -28.98
N ASP A 32 5.41 -4.77 -29.91
CA ASP A 32 5.68 -3.35 -29.72
C ASP A 32 4.57 -2.74 -28.85
N ILE A 33 4.86 -2.57 -27.56
CA ILE A 33 3.93 -1.96 -26.58
C ILE A 33 4.57 -0.68 -26.03
N PRO A 34 4.39 0.46 -26.73
CA PRO A 34 5.11 1.68 -26.37
C PRO A 34 4.46 2.47 -25.23
N TYR A 35 3.31 2.04 -24.72
CA TYR A 35 2.55 2.77 -23.72
C TYR A 35 2.39 2.01 -22.41
N LEU A 36 2.55 2.74 -21.29
CA LEU A 36 2.19 2.30 -19.95
C LEU A 36 1.03 3.12 -19.41
N ALA A 37 -0.11 2.48 -19.15
CA ALA A 37 -1.23 3.14 -18.50
C ALA A 37 -0.99 3.25 -17.01
N GLN A 38 -1.16 4.46 -16.47
CA GLN A 38 -0.97 4.75 -15.04
C GLN A 38 -2.22 5.36 -14.42
N GLY A 39 -2.55 4.91 -13.22
CA GLY A 39 -3.74 5.34 -12.47
C GLY A 39 -3.51 6.62 -11.65
N THR A 40 -2.78 7.59 -12.17
CA THR A 40 -2.62 8.91 -11.55
C THR A 40 -3.97 9.58 -11.38
N LEU A 41 -4.22 10.15 -10.19
CA LEU A 41 -5.44 10.88 -9.86
C LEU A 41 -5.17 12.38 -9.75
N TYR A 42 -6.23 13.19 -9.79
CA TYR A 42 -6.10 14.65 -9.67
C TYR A 42 -5.41 15.12 -8.38
N PRO A 43 -5.66 14.55 -7.19
CA PRO A 43 -4.89 14.85 -5.98
C PRO A 43 -3.39 14.62 -6.13
N ASP A 44 -2.94 13.57 -6.84
CA ASP A 44 -1.52 13.30 -7.08
C ASP A 44 -0.89 14.43 -7.92
N VAL A 45 -1.64 14.98 -8.88
CA VAL A 45 -1.22 16.12 -9.71
C VAL A 45 -1.07 17.39 -8.86
N ILE A 46 -2.03 17.67 -7.96
CA ILE A 46 -2.00 18.84 -7.07
C ILE A 46 -0.83 18.75 -6.09
N GLU A 47 -0.58 17.59 -5.50
CA GLU A 47 0.54 17.38 -4.59
C GLU A 47 1.87 17.62 -5.30
N SER A 48 2.01 17.11 -6.52
CA SER A 48 3.20 17.34 -7.35
C SER A 48 3.47 18.83 -7.61
N ALA A 49 2.41 19.61 -7.81
CA ALA A 49 2.52 21.05 -8.03
C ALA A 49 2.92 21.84 -6.77
N LYS A 50 2.49 21.43 -5.58
CA LYS A 50 2.80 22.10 -4.31
C LYS A 50 4.28 22.06 -3.92
N PHE A 51 5.01 21.06 -4.38
CA PHE A 51 6.44 20.92 -4.11
C PHE A 51 7.35 21.75 -5.05
N GLY A 52 6.80 22.75 -5.75
CA GLY A 52 7.58 23.72 -6.54
C GLY A 52 8.21 23.16 -7.82
N VAL A 53 7.77 21.99 -8.22
CA VAL A 53 8.23 21.34 -9.44
C VAL A 53 7.25 21.73 -10.54
N ALA A 54 7.65 22.68 -11.41
CA ALA A 54 6.82 23.18 -12.50
C ALA A 54 6.25 22.03 -13.33
N ALA A 55 4.95 22.15 -13.68
CA ALA A 55 4.15 21.17 -14.38
C ALA A 55 4.63 20.90 -15.83
N THR A 56 5.83 20.41 -15.99
CA THR A 56 6.29 19.83 -17.27
C THR A 56 6.09 18.32 -17.24
N ALA A 57 5.83 17.71 -18.38
CA ALA A 57 5.62 16.26 -18.50
C ALA A 57 6.76 15.41 -17.87
N GLN A 58 7.95 15.98 -17.73
CA GLN A 58 9.08 15.36 -17.02
C GLN A 58 8.94 15.35 -15.49
N THR A 59 8.19 16.29 -14.92
CA THR A 59 8.04 16.44 -13.47
C THR A 59 7.03 15.49 -12.87
N ILE A 60 6.03 15.06 -13.66
CA ILE A 60 5.04 14.04 -13.28
C ILE A 60 5.73 12.70 -12.98
N LYS A 61 6.92 12.47 -13.52
CA LYS A 61 7.73 11.26 -13.28
C LYS A 61 8.22 11.09 -11.83
N THR A 62 8.20 12.11 -10.98
CA THR A 62 8.81 12.07 -9.65
C THR A 62 7.86 11.71 -8.50
N HIS A 63 6.53 11.75 -8.69
CA HIS A 63 5.56 11.66 -7.59
C HIS A 63 4.56 10.51 -7.67
N HIS A 64 4.83 9.49 -8.47
CA HIS A 64 3.90 8.37 -8.56
C HIS A 64 3.96 7.45 -7.34
N ASN A 65 2.85 6.77 -7.07
CA ASN A 65 2.59 5.83 -5.98
C ASN A 65 3.69 4.78 -5.72
N VAL A 66 4.72 4.71 -6.55
CA VAL A 66 5.81 3.75 -6.50
C VAL A 66 7.19 4.39 -6.33
N GLY A 67 7.27 5.67 -5.99
CA GLY A 67 8.56 6.31 -5.66
C GLY A 67 9.37 6.84 -6.84
N GLY A 68 8.73 7.16 -7.94
CA GLY A 68 9.33 7.72 -9.15
C GLY A 68 9.62 6.67 -10.22
N LEU A 69 9.35 7.05 -11.45
CA LEU A 69 9.66 6.21 -12.62
C LEU A 69 11.10 6.48 -13.07
N PRO A 70 11.83 5.46 -13.56
CA PRO A 70 13.16 5.65 -14.15
C PRO A 70 13.13 6.66 -15.31
N GLU A 71 14.15 7.49 -15.42
CA GLU A 71 14.25 8.45 -16.52
C GLU A 71 14.51 7.79 -17.88
N ASP A 72 15.11 6.60 -17.84
CA ASP A 72 15.51 5.79 -18.99
C ASP A 72 14.50 4.70 -19.38
N MET A 73 13.25 4.80 -18.91
CA MET A 73 12.22 3.83 -19.29
C MET A 73 11.75 4.02 -20.75
N ASP A 74 11.48 2.93 -21.43
CA ASP A 74 11.06 2.93 -22.85
C ASP A 74 9.58 3.24 -23.07
N PHE A 75 8.75 3.31 -22.00
CA PHE A 75 7.33 3.54 -22.11
C PHE A 75 6.93 5.02 -22.17
N LYS A 76 5.93 5.31 -23.00
CA LYS A 76 5.16 6.56 -22.94
C LYS A 76 4.00 6.41 -21.96
N ILE A 77 3.87 7.34 -21.02
CA ILE A 77 2.82 7.27 -19.99
C ILE A 77 1.49 7.77 -20.53
N ILE A 78 0.42 7.01 -20.24
CA ILE A 78 -0.98 7.40 -20.46
C ILE A 78 -1.66 7.47 -19.10
N GLU A 79 -2.27 8.60 -18.76
CA GLU A 79 -2.90 8.86 -17.47
C GLU A 79 -4.39 9.20 -17.65
N PRO A 80 -5.24 8.23 -17.91
CA PRO A 80 -6.65 8.47 -18.27
C PRO A 80 -7.48 9.04 -17.13
N LEU A 81 -7.04 8.87 -15.88
CA LEU A 81 -7.77 9.26 -14.68
C LEU A 81 -7.25 10.55 -14.02
N LYS A 82 -6.24 11.20 -14.58
CA LYS A 82 -5.52 12.34 -13.96
C LYS A 82 -6.35 13.57 -13.63
N MET A 83 -7.54 13.68 -14.19
CA MET A 83 -8.47 14.79 -13.94
C MET A 83 -9.62 14.40 -12.99
N LEU A 84 -9.60 13.19 -12.45
CA LEU A 84 -10.67 12.67 -11.60
C LEU A 84 -10.21 12.55 -10.13
N PHE A 85 -11.14 12.81 -9.22
CA PHE A 85 -10.99 12.46 -7.81
C PHE A 85 -11.28 10.97 -7.59
N LYS A 86 -10.87 10.46 -6.43
CA LYS A 86 -10.97 9.02 -6.13
C LYS A 86 -12.40 8.50 -6.07
N ASP A 87 -13.32 9.30 -5.59
CA ASP A 87 -14.75 8.98 -5.56
C ASP A 87 -15.35 8.93 -6.97
N GLU A 88 -14.96 9.85 -7.86
CA GLU A 88 -15.36 9.83 -9.27
C GLU A 88 -14.82 8.59 -9.99
N VAL A 89 -13.55 8.22 -9.74
CA VAL A 89 -12.96 7.00 -10.29
C VAL A 89 -13.71 5.74 -9.82
N ARG A 90 -14.16 5.72 -8.57
CA ARG A 90 -15.00 4.63 -8.06
C ARG A 90 -16.35 4.56 -8.79
N GLN A 91 -17.00 5.70 -9.04
CA GLN A 91 -18.24 5.76 -9.82
C GLN A 91 -18.04 5.25 -11.25
N VAL A 92 -16.95 5.66 -11.89
CA VAL A 92 -16.57 5.13 -13.21
C VAL A 92 -16.36 3.61 -13.14
N GLY A 93 -15.67 3.12 -12.12
CA GLY A 93 -15.47 1.68 -11.93
C GLY A 93 -16.78 0.91 -11.83
N VAL A 94 -17.74 1.41 -11.03
CA VAL A 94 -19.09 0.82 -10.93
C VAL A 94 -19.79 0.84 -12.30
N SER A 95 -19.73 1.98 -13.01
CA SER A 95 -20.35 2.11 -14.33
C SER A 95 -19.75 1.17 -15.39
N LEU A 96 -18.48 0.80 -15.22
CA LEU A 96 -17.80 -0.19 -16.07
C LEU A 96 -18.05 -1.65 -15.63
N GLY A 97 -18.84 -1.88 -14.59
CA GLY A 97 -19.18 -3.21 -14.09
C GLY A 97 -18.09 -3.89 -13.25
N LEU A 98 -17.16 -3.12 -12.68
CA LEU A 98 -16.20 -3.67 -11.73
C LEU A 98 -16.91 -4.09 -10.44
N SER A 99 -16.44 -5.19 -9.84
CA SER A 99 -17.00 -5.68 -8.59
C SER A 99 -16.79 -4.69 -7.43
N GLU A 100 -17.73 -4.68 -6.49
CA GLU A 100 -17.68 -3.87 -5.28
C GLU A 100 -16.36 -4.06 -4.50
N ASP A 101 -15.84 -5.28 -4.45
CA ASP A 101 -14.58 -5.59 -3.78
C ASP A 101 -13.37 -4.89 -4.41
N ILE A 102 -13.38 -4.69 -5.73
CA ILE A 102 -12.34 -3.95 -6.44
C ILE A 102 -12.53 -2.45 -6.23
N VAL A 103 -13.74 -1.94 -6.47
CA VAL A 103 -14.05 -0.51 -6.42
C VAL A 103 -13.81 0.07 -5.02
N HIS A 104 -14.17 -0.66 -3.99
CA HIS A 104 -14.09 -0.23 -2.59
C HIS A 104 -12.89 -0.81 -1.82
N ARG A 105 -11.92 -1.37 -2.53
CA ARG A 105 -10.69 -1.83 -1.90
C ARG A 105 -10.01 -0.70 -1.13
N HIS A 106 -9.57 -1.01 0.09
CA HIS A 106 -8.78 -0.07 0.88
C HIS A 106 -7.54 0.42 0.12
N PRO A 107 -7.15 1.68 0.24
CA PRO A 107 -5.92 2.16 -0.33
C PRO A 107 -4.74 1.42 0.30
N PHE A 108 -3.85 0.94 -0.53
CA PHE A 108 -2.68 0.19 -0.12
C PHE A 108 -1.42 0.96 -0.50
N PRO A 109 -0.40 1.06 0.36
CA PRO A 109 0.86 1.69 0.00
C PRO A 109 1.45 1.06 -1.26
N GLY A 110 1.84 1.87 -2.25
CA GLY A 110 2.39 1.39 -3.52
C GLY A 110 3.52 0.36 -3.39
N PRO A 111 4.51 0.56 -2.47
CA PRO A 111 5.59 -0.42 -2.24
C PRO A 111 5.14 -1.69 -1.51
N GLY A 112 3.87 -1.85 -1.19
CA GLY A 112 3.32 -3.06 -0.60
C GLY A 112 3.82 -3.35 0.81
N LEU A 113 4.03 -4.62 1.10
CA LEU A 113 4.47 -5.11 2.41
C LEU A 113 5.81 -4.52 2.86
N ALA A 114 6.74 -4.29 1.94
CA ALA A 114 8.08 -3.84 2.27
C ALA A 114 8.13 -2.50 3.02
N ILE A 115 7.18 -1.57 2.76
CA ILE A 115 7.11 -0.30 3.46
C ILE A 115 6.45 -0.43 4.83
N ARG A 116 5.65 -1.47 5.04
CA ARG A 116 5.00 -1.78 6.31
C ARG A 116 5.87 -2.62 7.25
N ILE A 117 7.01 -3.09 6.78
CA ILE A 117 8.08 -3.66 7.62
C ILE A 117 9.04 -2.53 7.95
N LEU A 118 9.00 -2.00 9.17
CA LEU A 118 9.96 -1.02 9.63
C LEU A 118 11.32 -1.69 9.87
N GLY A 119 12.39 -1.12 9.30
CA GLY A 119 13.69 -1.77 9.22
C GLY A 119 13.85 -2.60 7.96
N GLU A 120 14.79 -3.53 7.93
CA GLU A 120 15.08 -4.38 6.77
C GLU A 120 13.94 -5.39 6.51
N PRO A 121 13.43 -5.51 5.27
CA PRO A 121 12.43 -6.51 4.93
C PRO A 121 13.12 -7.84 4.58
N THR A 122 13.09 -8.79 5.51
CA THR A 122 13.50 -10.17 5.28
C THR A 122 12.29 -11.03 4.89
N GLN A 123 12.54 -12.21 4.35
CA GLN A 123 11.50 -13.18 4.03
C GLN A 123 10.68 -13.56 5.28
N GLU A 124 11.36 -13.89 6.39
CA GLU A 124 10.72 -14.19 7.66
C GLU A 124 9.79 -13.06 8.13
N ARG A 125 10.28 -11.82 8.10
CA ARG A 125 9.49 -10.65 8.51
C ARG A 125 8.31 -10.38 7.58
N ALA A 126 8.44 -10.68 6.29
CA ALA A 126 7.35 -10.58 5.34
C ALA A 126 6.26 -11.61 5.62
N GLU A 127 6.62 -12.84 5.94
CA GLU A 127 5.69 -13.92 6.29
C GLU A 127 4.91 -13.61 7.58
N ILE A 128 5.60 -13.12 8.61
CA ILE A 128 4.96 -12.67 9.85
C ILE A 128 3.95 -11.56 9.57
N LEU A 129 4.34 -10.55 8.80
CA LEU A 129 3.46 -9.44 8.48
C LEU A 129 2.27 -9.88 7.62
N GLN A 130 2.46 -10.79 6.67
CA GLN A 130 1.37 -11.32 5.84
C GLN A 130 0.31 -12.02 6.68
N LYS A 131 0.71 -12.85 7.65
CA LYS A 131 -0.21 -13.53 8.58
C LYS A 131 -0.97 -12.52 9.44
N ALA A 132 -0.25 -11.61 10.09
CA ALA A 132 -0.88 -10.58 10.92
C ALA A 132 -1.85 -9.69 10.13
N ASP A 133 -1.50 -9.32 8.90
CA ASP A 133 -2.33 -8.51 8.02
C ASP A 133 -3.59 -9.25 7.57
N ALA A 134 -3.49 -10.54 7.28
CA ALA A 134 -4.62 -11.39 6.93
C ALA A 134 -5.64 -11.45 8.09
N ILE A 135 -5.17 -11.67 9.31
CA ILE A 135 -6.02 -11.70 10.51
C ILE A 135 -6.74 -10.35 10.70
N VAL A 136 -6.02 -9.21 10.59
CA VAL A 136 -6.63 -7.88 10.69
C VAL A 136 -7.75 -7.70 9.67
N MET A 137 -7.53 -8.10 8.43
CA MET A 137 -8.52 -7.95 7.37
C MET A 137 -9.72 -8.89 7.54
N GLU A 138 -9.50 -10.10 8.01
CA GLU A 138 -10.57 -11.07 8.31
C GLU A 138 -11.48 -10.56 9.41
N GLU A 139 -10.92 -10.11 10.54
CA GLU A 139 -11.70 -9.61 11.67
C GLU A 139 -12.47 -8.31 11.34
N ILE A 140 -11.86 -7.40 10.60
CA ILE A 140 -12.55 -6.18 10.12
C ILE A 140 -13.72 -6.53 9.20
N LYS A 141 -13.56 -7.50 8.31
CA LYS A 141 -14.64 -7.96 7.43
C LYS A 141 -15.73 -8.70 8.21
N ALA A 142 -15.36 -9.58 9.11
CA ALA A 142 -16.30 -10.35 9.96
C ALA A 142 -17.15 -9.43 10.84
N ALA A 143 -16.54 -8.36 11.35
CA ALA A 143 -17.25 -7.33 12.14
C ALA A 143 -18.08 -6.36 11.27
N GLY A 144 -18.11 -6.49 9.95
CA GLY A 144 -18.85 -5.58 9.05
C GLY A 144 -18.25 -4.16 8.95
N LEU A 145 -17.03 -3.96 9.42
CA LEU A 145 -16.37 -2.64 9.50
C LEU A 145 -15.63 -2.22 8.22
N TYR A 146 -15.48 -3.14 7.26
CA TYR A 146 -14.65 -2.91 6.08
C TYR A 146 -15.02 -1.66 5.28
N ARG A 147 -16.31 -1.36 5.15
CA ARG A 147 -16.80 -0.20 4.38
C ARG A 147 -16.71 1.12 5.13
N SER A 148 -16.76 1.11 6.46
CA SER A 148 -16.67 2.29 7.32
C SER A 148 -15.23 2.73 7.61
N ILE A 149 -14.26 1.82 7.42
CA ILE A 149 -12.84 2.10 7.58
C ILE A 149 -12.24 2.44 6.21
N TRP A 150 -11.56 3.57 6.12
CA TRP A 150 -10.92 4.00 4.88
C TRP A 150 -9.67 3.17 4.55
N GLN A 151 -8.86 2.86 5.60
CA GLN A 151 -7.65 2.07 5.46
C GLN A 151 -7.38 1.28 6.73
N ALA A 152 -7.12 -0.02 6.60
CA ALA A 152 -6.69 -0.89 7.67
C ALA A 152 -5.55 -1.80 7.22
N PHE A 153 -4.55 -1.96 8.06
CA PHE A 153 -3.46 -2.92 7.86
C PHE A 153 -2.58 -3.07 9.11
N ALA A 154 -1.80 -4.15 9.12
CA ALA A 154 -0.74 -4.37 10.09
C ALA A 154 0.59 -3.73 9.65
N VAL A 155 1.41 -3.32 10.63
CA VAL A 155 2.78 -2.80 10.46
C VAL A 155 3.71 -3.56 11.37
N LEU A 156 4.76 -4.16 10.86
CA LEU A 156 5.75 -4.86 11.66
C LEU A 156 6.85 -3.91 12.14
N LEU A 157 6.99 -3.82 13.46
CA LEU A 157 7.96 -2.94 14.11
C LEU A 157 9.34 -3.61 14.22
N PRO A 158 10.45 -2.84 14.29
CA PRO A 158 11.81 -3.38 14.42
C PRO A 158 12.20 -3.67 15.89
N VAL A 159 11.20 -3.98 16.72
CA VAL A 159 11.39 -4.24 18.14
C VAL A 159 10.77 -5.58 18.52
N LYS A 160 11.33 -6.22 19.53
CA LYS A 160 10.76 -7.40 20.15
C LYS A 160 10.20 -7.05 21.52
N SER A 161 9.02 -7.56 21.82
CA SER A 161 8.36 -7.43 23.11
C SER A 161 8.55 -8.70 23.93
N VAL A 162 8.61 -8.54 25.23
CA VAL A 162 8.59 -9.67 26.15
C VAL A 162 7.14 -10.11 26.35
N GLY A 163 6.86 -11.35 25.99
CA GLY A 163 5.60 -12.03 26.32
C GLY A 163 5.81 -13.09 27.37
N VAL A 164 4.72 -13.55 27.94
CA VAL A 164 4.69 -14.71 28.85
C VAL A 164 3.75 -15.73 28.24
N MET A 165 4.25 -16.91 27.92
CA MET A 165 3.44 -18.06 27.51
C MET A 165 3.70 -19.21 28.48
N GLY A 166 2.69 -19.52 29.30
CA GLY A 166 2.86 -20.42 30.41
C GLY A 166 3.92 -19.91 31.42
N ASP A 167 4.90 -20.72 31.76
CA ASP A 167 5.97 -20.37 32.69
C ASP A 167 7.23 -19.78 32.01
N GLN A 168 7.18 -19.56 30.67
CA GLN A 168 8.35 -19.11 29.94
C GLN A 168 8.18 -17.68 29.39
N ARG A 169 9.27 -16.90 29.45
CA ARG A 169 9.37 -15.63 28.76
C ARG A 169 9.63 -15.86 27.28
N THR A 170 8.84 -15.20 26.45
CA THR A 170 9.02 -15.20 25.00
C THR A 170 9.46 -13.82 24.53
N TYR A 171 10.23 -13.76 23.44
CA TYR A 171 10.66 -12.52 22.80
C TYR A 171 10.11 -12.52 21.37
N GLN A 172 8.97 -11.90 21.18
CA GLN A 172 8.26 -11.93 19.91
C GLN A 172 8.27 -10.59 19.21
N ASN A 173 8.10 -10.61 17.87
CA ASN A 173 8.00 -9.42 17.07
C ASN A 173 6.75 -8.62 17.46
N THR A 174 6.88 -7.30 17.46
CA THR A 174 5.77 -6.40 17.77
C THR A 174 5.10 -5.93 16.48
N CYS A 175 3.79 -5.98 16.44
CA CYS A 175 2.97 -5.51 15.35
C CYS A 175 2.09 -4.35 15.83
N ALA A 176 1.98 -3.29 15.01
CA ALA A 176 1.02 -2.22 15.21
C ALA A 176 -0.14 -2.39 14.21
N ILE A 177 -1.37 -2.23 14.68
CA ILE A 177 -2.57 -2.21 13.83
C ILE A 177 -2.89 -0.75 13.51
N ARG A 178 -2.94 -0.43 12.21
CA ARG A 178 -3.37 0.88 11.73
C ARG A 178 -4.76 0.77 11.13
N CYS A 179 -5.74 1.42 11.75
CA CYS A 179 -7.09 1.57 11.22
C CYS A 179 -7.46 3.05 11.24
N VAL A 180 -7.80 3.61 10.09
CA VAL A 180 -8.13 5.03 9.96
C VAL A 180 -9.38 5.23 9.11
N THR A 181 -10.14 6.27 9.47
CA THR A 181 -11.23 6.82 8.66
C THR A 181 -10.77 8.10 7.98
N SER A 182 -11.28 8.37 6.79
CA SER A 182 -11.01 9.59 6.04
C SER A 182 -12.16 9.85 5.09
N ASP A 183 -12.58 11.10 4.99
CA ASP A 183 -13.62 11.53 4.06
C ASP A 183 -13.02 12.06 2.76
N ASP A 184 -11.86 12.72 2.84
CA ASP A 184 -11.20 13.43 1.74
C ASP A 184 -9.88 12.79 1.28
N ALA A 185 -9.46 11.67 1.88
CA ALA A 185 -8.18 11.01 1.70
C ALA A 185 -6.93 11.86 2.07
N MET A 186 -7.12 13.10 2.53
CA MET A 186 -6.05 14.02 2.94
C MET A 186 -5.94 14.13 4.45
N THR A 187 -7.08 14.07 5.14
CA THR A 187 -7.15 14.06 6.60
C THR A 187 -7.61 12.69 7.08
N ALA A 188 -6.95 12.15 8.09
CA ALA A 188 -7.29 10.85 8.65
C ALA A 188 -7.46 10.94 10.16
N LYS A 189 -8.50 10.26 10.65
CA LYS A 189 -8.75 10.02 12.08
C LYS A 189 -8.56 8.54 12.37
N TRP A 190 -8.15 8.17 13.57
CA TRP A 190 -8.14 6.77 13.95
C TRP A 190 -9.57 6.21 13.96
N ALA A 191 -9.74 5.00 13.42
CA ALA A 191 -11.01 4.32 13.41
C ALA A 191 -11.31 3.74 14.81
N GLN A 192 -12.51 3.95 15.31
CA GLN A 192 -12.95 3.36 16.57
C GLN A 192 -13.34 1.90 16.33
N ILE A 193 -12.40 0.99 16.57
CA ILE A 193 -12.66 -0.44 16.49
C ILE A 193 -13.26 -0.90 17.84
N PRO A 194 -14.34 -1.69 17.85
CA PRO A 194 -14.88 -2.26 19.08
C PRO A 194 -13.84 -3.08 19.83
N TYR A 195 -13.85 -3.01 21.15
CA TYR A 195 -12.83 -3.65 22.00
C TYR A 195 -12.81 -5.18 21.86
N ASP A 196 -13.95 -5.81 21.68
CA ASP A 196 -14.10 -7.24 21.44
C ASP A 196 -13.43 -7.68 20.11
N VAL A 197 -13.54 -6.86 19.07
CA VAL A 197 -12.86 -7.08 17.79
C VAL A 197 -11.34 -6.92 17.95
N LEU A 198 -10.89 -5.89 18.68
CA LEU A 198 -9.46 -5.70 18.99
C LEU A 198 -8.89 -6.84 19.82
N GLU A 199 -9.65 -7.35 20.80
CA GLU A 199 -9.27 -8.49 21.62
C GLU A 199 -9.09 -9.75 20.76
N THR A 200 -10.05 -10.01 19.87
CA THR A 200 -9.98 -11.14 18.93
C THR A 200 -8.78 -11.03 18.00
N MET A 201 -8.56 -9.87 17.38
CA MET A 201 -7.38 -9.62 16.53
C MET A 201 -6.08 -9.87 17.30
N SER A 202 -5.96 -9.31 18.51
CA SER A 202 -4.77 -9.46 19.33
C SER A 202 -4.49 -10.91 19.70
N SER A 203 -5.53 -11.63 20.13
CA SER A 203 -5.42 -13.05 20.48
C SER A 203 -5.01 -13.91 19.30
N ARG A 204 -5.61 -13.68 18.13
CA ARG A 204 -5.28 -14.41 16.91
C ARG A 204 -3.85 -14.13 16.44
N ILE A 205 -3.44 -12.86 16.39
CA ILE A 205 -2.08 -12.47 15.95
C ILE A 205 -1.00 -13.06 16.86
N ILE A 206 -1.29 -13.23 18.15
CA ILE A 206 -0.32 -13.81 19.10
C ILE A 206 -0.24 -15.33 18.96
N ASN A 207 -1.33 -16.01 18.63
CA ASN A 207 -1.43 -17.46 18.67
C ASN A 207 -1.26 -18.17 17.31
N GLU A 208 -1.48 -17.47 16.18
CA GLU A 208 -1.38 -17.99 14.81
C GLU A 208 -0.11 -17.48 14.08
#